data_05590dfa408a05ff5e08d2013a3cdc6a
#
_entry.id   05590dfa408a05ff5e08d2013a3cdc6a
#
_cell.length_a   1.000
_cell.length_b   1.000
_cell.length_c   1.000
_cell.angle_alpha   90.00
_cell.angle_beta   90.00
_cell.angle_gamma   90.00
#
_symmetry.space_group_name_H-M   'P 1'
#
loop_
_entity.id
_entity.type
_entity.pdbx_description
1 polymer ?
#
loop_
_entity_poly.entity_id
_entity_poly.type
_entity_poly.pdbx_seq_one_letter_code
_entity_poly.pdbx_strand_id
1 'polypeptide(L)'
;MIDPDREQKKNGGVAEIIRQKTGMHLSPYFPAAKFAWLQENVEEVKQAKRDNDLCLGTIDTWLLFKLTKGEVYATDYSNASRTQLFNIHNLKWDKEICTWFGINADMLPEVCDSSMQYGTTDFEGYFQTPIPICGVIGDSQGALFGQGCIEKGMVKATYGTGSSV
;
A
#
# COMPACT_ATOMS: atom_id res chain seq x y z
N MET A 1 -8.44 1.79 22.53
CA MET A 1 -9.33 0.82 21.85
C MET A 1 -10.64 1.55 21.56
N ILE A 2 -10.90 1.87 20.30
CA ILE A 2 -12.14 2.54 19.88
C ILE A 2 -13.22 1.46 19.94
N ASP A 3 -14.31 1.74 20.64
CA ASP A 3 -15.48 0.86 20.71
C ASP A 3 -16.16 0.87 19.32
N PRO A 4 -16.06 -0.22 18.55
CA PRO A 4 -16.61 -0.28 17.19
C PRO A 4 -18.13 -0.14 17.16
N ASP A 5 -18.82 -0.45 18.28
CA ASP A 5 -20.28 -0.46 18.34
C ASP A 5 -20.91 0.93 18.41
N ARG A 6 -20.15 1.94 18.81
CA ARG A 6 -20.68 3.30 18.99
C ARG A 6 -20.80 4.09 17.69
N GLU A 7 -19.90 3.88 16.74
CA GLU A 7 -19.95 4.49 15.41
C GLU A 7 -20.72 3.65 14.38
N GLN A 8 -20.84 2.35 14.62
CA GLN A 8 -21.65 1.45 13.78
C GLN A 8 -23.11 1.90 13.62
N LYS A 9 -23.66 2.60 14.59
CA LYS A 9 -25.08 3.03 14.56
C LYS A 9 -25.36 4.30 13.75
N LYS A 10 -24.35 5.12 13.40
CA LYS A 10 -24.57 6.40 12.71
C LYS A 10 -24.33 6.40 11.21
N ASN A 11 -23.42 5.58 10.65
CA ASN A 11 -23.02 5.65 9.23
C ASN A 11 -22.79 4.27 8.58
N GLY A 12 -23.50 3.23 8.95
CA GLY A 12 -23.28 1.89 8.37
C GLY A 12 -22.04 1.15 8.91
N GLY A 13 -21.38 1.71 9.92
CA GLY A 13 -20.24 1.09 10.63
C GLY A 13 -18.86 1.36 10.01
N VAL A 14 -17.82 1.08 10.79
CA VAL A 14 -16.40 1.23 10.38
C VAL A 14 -16.11 0.51 9.05
N ALA A 15 -16.67 -0.68 8.86
CA ALA A 15 -16.50 -1.45 7.64
C ALA A 15 -17.04 -0.73 6.39
N GLU A 16 -18.18 -0.05 6.51
CA GLU A 16 -18.76 0.72 5.41
C GLU A 16 -17.96 1.98 5.10
N ILE A 17 -17.45 2.66 6.13
CA ILE A 17 -16.57 3.84 5.94
C ILE A 17 -15.29 3.43 5.21
N ILE A 18 -14.67 2.31 5.62
CA ILE A 18 -13.49 1.76 4.93
C ILE A 18 -13.86 1.47 3.47
N ARG A 19 -14.97 0.79 3.21
CA ARG A 19 -15.42 0.47 1.85
C ARG A 19 -15.61 1.73 1.01
N GLN A 20 -16.25 2.75 1.54
CA GLN A 20 -16.47 4.01 0.83
C GLN A 20 -15.17 4.73 0.50
N LYS A 21 -14.24 4.83 1.46
CA LYS A 21 -12.98 5.56 1.29
C LYS A 21 -11.93 4.80 0.47
N THR A 22 -11.91 3.47 0.54
CA THR A 22 -10.87 2.64 -0.08
C THR A 22 -11.36 1.80 -1.27
N GLY A 23 -12.67 1.70 -1.46
CA GLY A 23 -13.28 0.81 -2.45
C GLY A 23 -13.27 -0.68 -2.05
N MET A 24 -12.74 -1.05 -0.88
CA MET A 24 -12.53 -2.43 -0.48
C MET A 24 -13.34 -2.82 0.75
N HIS A 25 -13.84 -4.05 0.77
CA HIS A 25 -14.46 -4.63 1.97
C HIS A 25 -13.41 -4.86 3.06
N LEU A 26 -13.79 -4.65 4.33
CA LEU A 26 -12.92 -4.96 5.46
C LEU A 26 -12.59 -6.46 5.47
N SER A 27 -11.29 -6.77 5.41
CA SER A 27 -10.82 -8.15 5.36
C SER A 27 -9.38 -8.25 5.87
N PRO A 28 -9.02 -9.31 6.60
CA PRO A 28 -7.65 -9.59 7.03
C PRO A 28 -6.72 -9.98 5.86
N TYR A 29 -7.27 -10.16 4.66
CA TYR A 29 -6.49 -10.41 3.46
C TYR A 29 -5.54 -9.26 3.13
N PHE A 30 -5.95 -8.02 3.39
CA PHE A 30 -5.21 -6.81 3.02
C PHE A 30 -4.14 -6.43 4.06
N PRO A 31 -3.13 -5.63 3.69
CA PRO A 31 -2.00 -5.26 4.55
C PRO A 31 -2.35 -4.60 5.88
N ALA A 32 -3.41 -3.77 5.96
CA ALA A 32 -3.75 -3.03 7.19
C ALA A 32 -3.85 -3.93 8.43
N ALA A 33 -4.59 -5.04 8.32
CA ALA A 33 -4.74 -6.00 9.42
C ALA A 33 -3.42 -6.70 9.78
N LYS A 34 -2.58 -6.97 8.77
CA LYS A 34 -1.26 -7.60 8.97
C LYS A 34 -0.31 -6.64 9.67
N PHE A 35 -0.30 -5.37 9.28
CA PHE A 35 0.49 -4.33 9.95
C PHE A 35 0.06 -4.15 11.42
N ALA A 36 -1.26 -4.12 11.68
CA ALA A 36 -1.76 -4.07 13.04
C ALA A 36 -1.28 -5.28 13.86
N TRP A 37 -1.43 -6.48 13.32
CA TRP A 37 -1.01 -7.71 13.98
C TRP A 37 0.49 -7.72 14.29
N LEU A 38 1.34 -7.30 13.34
CA LEU A 38 2.80 -7.23 13.54
C LEU A 38 3.15 -6.27 14.67
N GLN A 39 2.52 -5.09 14.72
CA GLN A 39 2.74 -4.11 15.78
C GLN A 39 2.30 -4.61 17.17
N GLU A 40 1.33 -5.52 17.23
CA GLU A 40 0.82 -6.08 18.49
C GLU A 40 1.57 -7.34 18.95
N ASN A 41 2.19 -8.10 18.03
CA ASN A 41 2.66 -9.45 18.32
C ASN A 41 4.16 -9.66 18.12
N VAL A 42 4.86 -8.77 17.41
CA VAL A 42 6.30 -8.90 17.11
C VAL A 42 7.09 -7.87 17.92
N GLU A 43 7.98 -8.33 18.81
CA GLU A 43 8.65 -7.43 19.76
C GLU A 43 9.61 -6.46 19.07
N GLU A 44 10.31 -6.90 18.02
CA GLU A 44 11.20 -6.05 17.22
C GLU A 44 10.42 -4.91 16.54
N VAL A 45 9.19 -5.19 16.08
CA VAL A 45 8.30 -4.19 15.48
C VAL A 45 7.80 -3.19 16.52
N LYS A 46 7.45 -3.69 17.72
CA LYS A 46 7.08 -2.81 18.84
C LYS A 46 8.23 -1.91 19.26
N GLN A 47 9.45 -2.46 19.29
CA GLN A 47 10.64 -1.67 19.63
C GLN A 47 10.90 -0.59 18.58
N ALA A 48 10.92 -0.94 17.29
CA ALA A 48 11.07 0.02 16.20
C ALA A 48 10.00 1.12 16.26
N LYS A 49 8.76 0.75 16.62
CA LYS A 49 7.68 1.74 16.81
C LYS A 49 7.96 2.69 17.97
N ARG A 50 8.47 2.19 19.12
CA ARG A 50 8.85 3.04 20.27
C ARG A 50 9.98 4.01 19.94
N ASP A 51 10.91 3.55 19.10
CA ASP A 51 12.09 4.30 18.67
C ASP A 51 11.79 5.27 17.51
N ASN A 52 10.56 5.28 16.98
CA ASN A 52 10.12 6.02 15.79
C ASN A 52 10.88 5.63 14.50
N ASP A 53 11.39 4.40 14.44
CA ASP A 53 12.12 3.83 13.29
C ASP A 53 11.27 2.84 12.48
N LEU A 54 9.99 2.63 12.87
CA LEU A 54 9.12 1.70 12.17
C LEU A 54 8.67 2.26 10.83
N CYS A 55 9.04 1.55 9.77
CA CYS A 55 8.56 1.76 8.41
C CYS A 55 7.67 0.58 7.98
N LEU A 56 6.46 0.87 7.50
CA LEU A 56 5.49 -0.11 7.04
C LEU A 56 5.30 0.04 5.53
N GLY A 57 5.51 -1.02 4.78
CA GLY A 57 5.38 -0.99 3.31
C GLY A 57 4.95 -2.33 2.73
N THR A 58 4.55 -2.30 1.48
CA THR A 58 4.31 -3.46 0.65
C THR A 58 5.61 -3.87 -0.05
N ILE A 59 5.60 -4.97 -0.79
CA ILE A 59 6.83 -5.54 -1.38
C ILE A 59 7.50 -4.59 -2.37
N ASP A 60 6.74 -3.79 -3.09
CA ASP A 60 7.24 -2.75 -3.99
C ASP A 60 8.07 -1.69 -3.25
N THR A 61 7.56 -1.21 -2.10
CA THR A 61 8.28 -0.27 -1.22
C THR A 61 9.60 -0.87 -0.74
N TRP A 62 9.58 -2.13 -0.31
CA TRP A 62 10.79 -2.83 0.10
C TRP A 62 11.81 -2.98 -1.04
N LEU A 63 11.34 -3.32 -2.23
CA LEU A 63 12.21 -3.42 -3.42
C LEU A 63 12.84 -2.08 -3.78
N LEU A 64 12.05 -1.00 -3.81
CA LEU A 64 12.57 0.35 -4.04
C LEU A 64 13.64 0.71 -3.00
N PHE A 65 13.35 0.52 -1.72
CA PHE A 65 14.28 0.81 -0.64
C PHE A 65 15.59 0.04 -0.79
N LYS A 66 15.52 -1.25 -1.14
CA LYS A 66 16.73 -2.08 -1.37
C LYS A 66 17.48 -1.66 -2.62
N LEU A 67 16.79 -1.46 -3.75
CA LEU A 67 17.41 -1.11 -5.01
C LEU A 67 18.07 0.28 -4.99
N THR A 68 17.55 1.19 -4.18
CA THR A 68 18.10 2.54 -3.98
C THR A 68 19.03 2.65 -2.78
N LYS A 69 19.42 1.53 -2.16
CA LYS A 69 20.31 1.48 -0.98
C LYS A 69 19.80 2.30 0.21
N GLY A 70 18.47 2.35 0.37
CA GLY A 70 17.81 3.06 1.47
C GLY A 70 17.45 4.52 1.19
N GLU A 71 17.73 5.03 0.00
CA GLU A 71 17.45 6.44 -0.34
C GLU A 71 15.98 6.73 -0.61
N VAL A 72 15.22 5.75 -1.12
CA VAL A 72 13.83 5.93 -1.53
C VAL A 72 12.90 5.06 -0.72
N TYR A 73 11.96 5.68 -0.01
CA TYR A 73 10.88 5.04 0.73
C TYR A 73 9.55 5.50 0.13
N ALA A 74 9.11 4.83 -0.92
CA ALA A 74 7.94 5.19 -1.70
C ALA A 74 7.16 3.97 -2.19
N THR A 75 5.92 4.22 -2.61
CA THR A 75 5.02 3.28 -3.27
C THR A 75 4.23 4.02 -4.36
N ASP A 76 3.50 3.29 -5.20
CA ASP A 76 2.61 3.90 -6.18
C ASP A 76 1.13 3.82 -5.77
N TYR A 77 0.27 4.57 -6.48
CA TYR A 77 -1.17 4.56 -6.23
C TYR A 77 -1.79 3.16 -6.34
N SER A 78 -1.32 2.33 -7.26
CA SER A 78 -1.91 1.00 -7.47
C SER A 78 -1.64 0.06 -6.29
N ASN A 79 -0.42 0.06 -5.74
CA ASN A 79 -0.06 -0.71 -4.55
C ASN A 79 -0.68 -0.11 -3.28
N ALA A 80 -0.59 1.20 -3.10
CA ALA A 80 -1.19 1.89 -1.95
C ALA A 80 -2.69 1.60 -1.84
N SER A 81 -3.43 1.61 -2.95
CA SER A 81 -4.87 1.34 -2.99
C SER A 81 -5.24 -0.05 -2.48
N ARG A 82 -4.31 -1.02 -2.47
CA ARG A 82 -4.55 -2.39 -2.00
C ARG A 82 -4.32 -2.59 -0.50
N THR A 83 -3.93 -1.55 0.24
CA THR A 83 -3.57 -1.66 1.66
C THR A 83 -4.75 -1.62 2.62
N GLN A 84 -5.91 -1.11 2.21
CA GLN A 84 -7.04 -0.65 3.05
C GLN A 84 -6.73 0.60 3.90
N LEU A 85 -5.62 1.27 3.70
CA LEU A 85 -5.23 2.50 4.42
C LEU A 85 -5.30 3.74 3.53
N PHE A 86 -5.45 3.54 2.22
CA PHE A 86 -5.38 4.58 1.21
C PHE A 86 -6.77 5.03 0.77
N ASN A 87 -7.01 6.35 0.84
CA ASN A 87 -8.26 6.95 0.38
C ASN A 87 -8.17 7.26 -1.12
N ILE A 88 -8.97 6.53 -1.92
CA ILE A 88 -8.95 6.61 -3.38
C ILE A 88 -9.58 7.89 -3.95
N HIS A 89 -10.26 8.69 -3.14
CA HIS A 89 -10.89 9.93 -3.58
C HIS A 89 -9.96 11.14 -3.49
N ASN A 90 -9.12 11.19 -2.45
CA ASN A 90 -8.16 12.27 -2.25
C ASN A 90 -6.71 11.87 -2.52
N LEU A 91 -6.48 10.58 -2.86
CA LEU A 91 -5.18 9.99 -3.20
C LEU A 91 -4.13 10.17 -2.10
N LYS A 92 -4.53 9.89 -0.85
CA LYS A 92 -3.67 10.00 0.34
C LYS A 92 -3.94 8.86 1.32
N TRP A 93 -2.97 8.61 2.20
CA TRP A 93 -3.20 7.78 3.38
C TRP A 93 -4.31 8.39 4.23
N ASP A 94 -5.33 7.59 4.56
CA ASP A 94 -6.47 8.04 5.37
C ASP A 94 -6.11 7.96 6.85
N LYS A 95 -5.88 9.11 7.46
CA LYS A 95 -5.44 9.21 8.86
C LYS A 95 -6.43 8.59 9.84
N GLU A 96 -7.73 8.67 9.56
CA GLU A 96 -8.77 8.09 10.40
C GLU A 96 -8.70 6.56 10.35
N ILE A 97 -8.62 5.97 9.14
CA ILE A 97 -8.47 4.54 8.97
C ILE A 97 -7.15 4.06 9.59
N CYS A 98 -6.04 4.75 9.33
CA CYS A 98 -4.75 4.42 9.94
C CYS A 98 -4.85 4.35 11.47
N THR A 99 -5.53 5.30 12.10
CA THR A 99 -5.74 5.34 13.55
C THR A 99 -6.49 4.10 14.04
N TRP A 100 -7.50 3.62 13.31
CA TRP A 100 -8.25 2.42 13.68
C TRP A 100 -7.40 1.15 13.71
N PHE A 101 -6.37 1.09 12.85
CA PHE A 101 -5.39 0.01 12.82
C PHE A 101 -4.15 0.27 13.71
N GLY A 102 -4.15 1.35 14.50
CA GLY A 102 -3.01 1.70 15.36
C GLY A 102 -1.75 2.12 14.58
N ILE A 103 -1.94 2.59 13.34
CA ILE A 103 -0.87 3.01 12.43
C ILE A 103 -0.79 4.54 12.41
N ASN A 104 0.40 5.11 12.61
CA ASN A 104 0.65 6.49 12.26
C ASN A 104 0.94 6.57 10.74
N ALA A 105 0.31 7.51 10.04
CA ALA A 105 0.53 7.71 8.60
C ALA A 105 2.01 8.01 8.24
N ASP A 106 2.78 8.58 9.18
CA ASP A 106 4.21 8.86 9.00
C ASP A 106 5.07 7.58 8.94
N MET A 107 4.53 6.42 9.33
CA MET A 107 5.14 5.10 9.17
C MET A 107 4.94 4.52 7.77
N LEU A 108 4.16 5.18 6.91
CA LEU A 108 3.82 4.70 5.57
C LEU A 108 4.63 5.45 4.51
N PRO A 109 4.94 4.80 3.36
CA PRO A 109 5.76 5.39 2.31
C PRO A 109 5.08 6.57 1.63
N GLU A 110 5.87 7.42 0.99
CA GLU A 110 5.35 8.42 0.06
C GLU A 110 4.61 7.73 -1.09
N VAL A 111 3.44 8.26 -1.45
CA VAL A 111 2.64 7.71 -2.56
C VAL A 111 2.84 8.55 -3.80
N CYS A 112 3.29 7.92 -4.86
CA CYS A 112 3.72 8.56 -6.10
C CYS A 112 2.95 8.02 -7.32
N ASP A 113 3.11 8.68 -8.45
CA ASP A 113 2.60 8.19 -9.73
C ASP A 113 3.32 6.90 -10.15
N SER A 114 2.57 5.93 -10.70
CA SER A 114 3.15 4.66 -11.17
C SER A 114 4.23 4.85 -12.24
N SER A 115 4.15 5.94 -13.01
CA SER A 115 5.12 6.31 -14.04
C SER A 115 5.86 7.58 -13.64
N MET A 116 6.90 7.44 -12.81
CA MET A 116 7.84 8.52 -12.48
C MET A 116 9.23 7.94 -12.24
N GLN A 117 10.23 8.79 -12.19
CA GLN A 117 11.58 8.38 -11.80
C GLN A 117 11.68 8.34 -10.27
N TYR A 118 11.64 7.15 -9.72
CA TYR A 118 11.73 6.90 -8.27
C TYR A 118 13.15 7.05 -7.71
N GLY A 119 14.15 6.81 -8.53
CA GLY A 119 15.54 6.83 -8.15
C GLY A 119 16.40 6.13 -9.19
N THR A 120 17.60 5.75 -8.79
CA THR A 120 18.53 4.98 -9.63
C THR A 120 19.04 3.76 -8.88
N THR A 121 19.47 2.74 -9.61
CA THR A 121 20.08 1.54 -9.04
C THR A 121 21.28 1.10 -9.87
N ASP A 122 22.34 0.67 -9.21
CA ASP A 122 23.45 -0.07 -9.83
C ASP A 122 23.27 -1.59 -9.68
N PHE A 123 22.13 -2.01 -9.09
CA PHE A 123 21.83 -3.41 -8.80
C PHE A 123 22.95 -4.11 -8.03
N GLU A 124 23.34 -3.50 -6.89
CA GLU A 124 24.45 -3.95 -6.02
C GLU A 124 25.81 -4.03 -6.74
N GLY A 125 26.05 -3.10 -7.68
CA GLY A 125 27.30 -3.03 -8.45
C GLY A 125 27.34 -3.90 -9.71
N TYR A 126 26.21 -4.55 -10.06
CA TYR A 126 26.11 -5.32 -11.31
C TYR A 126 26.20 -4.42 -12.54
N PHE A 127 25.60 -3.24 -12.50
CA PHE A 127 25.72 -2.25 -13.54
C PHE A 127 26.86 -1.28 -13.27
N GLN A 128 27.73 -1.07 -14.27
CA GLN A 128 28.83 -0.09 -14.19
C GLN A 128 28.32 1.34 -14.06
N THR A 129 27.15 1.62 -14.65
CA THR A 129 26.48 2.91 -14.56
C THR A 129 25.09 2.68 -13.99
N PRO A 130 24.68 3.43 -12.94
CA PRO A 130 23.33 3.31 -12.40
C PRO A 130 22.27 3.59 -13.45
N ILE A 131 21.20 2.80 -13.42
CA ILE A 131 20.04 2.96 -14.31
C ILE A 131 18.86 3.53 -13.52
N PRO A 132 17.99 4.35 -14.16
CA PRO A 132 16.82 4.90 -13.49
C PRO A 132 15.73 3.83 -13.26
N ILE A 133 15.04 3.94 -12.12
CA ILE A 133 13.81 3.19 -11.83
C ILE A 133 12.65 4.10 -12.21
N CYS A 134 12.01 3.85 -13.35
CA CYS A 134 11.03 4.75 -13.95
C CYS A 134 9.57 4.28 -13.81
N GLY A 135 9.31 3.25 -13.02
CA GLY A 135 7.95 2.78 -12.84
C GLY A 135 7.82 1.78 -11.70
N VAL A 136 6.71 1.89 -10.99
CA VAL A 136 6.24 0.94 -9.98
C VAL A 136 4.75 0.78 -10.19
N ILE A 137 4.27 -0.47 -10.28
CA ILE A 137 2.85 -0.74 -10.51
C ILE A 137 2.50 -2.10 -9.93
N GLY A 138 1.31 -2.22 -9.35
CA GLY A 138 0.77 -3.51 -8.92
C GLY A 138 0.56 -4.44 -10.11
N ASP A 139 0.78 -5.74 -9.91
CA ASP A 139 0.74 -6.76 -10.97
C ASP A 139 -0.59 -6.77 -11.75
N SER A 140 -1.70 -6.70 -11.04
CA SER A 140 -3.04 -6.69 -11.64
C SER A 140 -3.32 -5.42 -12.44
N GLN A 141 -2.89 -4.26 -11.95
CA GLN A 141 -3.01 -2.97 -12.63
C GLN A 141 -2.05 -2.91 -13.83
N GLY A 142 -0.83 -3.44 -13.68
CA GLY A 142 0.12 -3.60 -14.77
C GLY A 142 -0.41 -4.50 -15.88
N ALA A 143 -1.08 -5.61 -15.54
CA ALA A 143 -1.72 -6.48 -16.51
C ALA A 143 -2.90 -5.80 -17.22
N LEU A 144 -3.72 -5.02 -16.48
CA LEU A 144 -4.81 -4.24 -17.08
C LEU A 144 -4.27 -3.25 -18.12
N PHE A 145 -3.26 -2.48 -17.75
CA PHE A 145 -2.60 -1.51 -18.62
C PHE A 145 -1.92 -2.21 -19.81
N GLY A 146 -1.17 -3.30 -19.57
CA GLY A 146 -0.46 -4.05 -20.60
C GLY A 146 -1.37 -4.71 -21.64
N GLN A 147 -2.64 -4.95 -21.29
CA GLN A 147 -3.67 -5.42 -22.23
C GLN A 147 -4.39 -4.28 -22.97
N GLY A 148 -3.95 -3.04 -22.78
CA GLY A 148 -4.56 -1.87 -23.42
C GLY A 148 -5.91 -1.48 -22.86
N CYS A 149 -6.26 -1.91 -21.65
CA CYS A 149 -7.51 -1.56 -20.99
C CYS A 149 -7.36 -0.15 -20.35
N ILE A 150 -7.43 0.89 -21.17
CA ILE A 150 -7.21 2.29 -20.76
C ILE A 150 -8.47 3.15 -20.77
N GLU A 151 -9.60 2.60 -21.25
CA GLU A 151 -10.88 3.29 -21.30
C GLU A 151 -11.87 2.71 -20.29
N LYS A 152 -12.79 3.55 -19.84
CA LYS A 152 -13.86 3.15 -18.92
C LYS A 152 -14.72 2.04 -19.56
N GLY A 153 -14.89 0.94 -18.83
CA GLY A 153 -15.66 -0.23 -19.29
C GLY A 153 -14.82 -1.35 -19.90
N MET A 154 -13.53 -1.11 -20.15
CA MET A 154 -12.60 -2.18 -20.50
C MET A 154 -12.28 -3.02 -19.27
N VAL A 155 -12.15 -4.33 -19.45
CA VAL A 155 -11.86 -5.28 -18.38
C VAL A 155 -10.79 -6.26 -18.82
N LYS A 156 -10.03 -6.74 -17.86
CA LYS A 156 -9.16 -7.90 -18.05
C LYS A 156 -9.60 -9.02 -17.12
N ALA A 157 -9.43 -10.25 -17.53
CA ALA A 157 -9.59 -11.41 -16.67
C ALA A 157 -8.25 -12.12 -16.49
N THR A 158 -7.95 -12.48 -15.24
CA THR A 158 -6.78 -13.29 -14.90
C THR A 158 -7.25 -14.66 -14.44
N TYR A 159 -6.71 -15.69 -15.05
CA TYR A 159 -6.96 -17.08 -14.69
C TYR A 159 -5.66 -17.71 -14.16
N GLY A 160 -5.67 -18.11 -12.91
CA GLY A 160 -4.55 -18.75 -12.21
C GLY A 160 -5.07 -19.70 -11.13
N THR A 161 -4.39 -19.82 -10.02
CA THR A 161 -4.89 -20.54 -8.83
C THR A 161 -6.23 -19.95 -8.34
N GLY A 162 -6.41 -18.64 -8.53
CA GLY A 162 -7.67 -17.92 -8.41
C GLY A 162 -7.96 -17.17 -9.70
N SER A 163 -9.21 -16.77 -9.90
CA SER A 163 -9.61 -15.92 -11.03
C SER A 163 -10.02 -14.54 -10.53
N SER A 164 -9.61 -13.50 -11.26
CA SER A 164 -10.01 -12.12 -10.98
C SER A 164 -10.37 -11.37 -12.27
N VAL A 165 -11.38 -10.54 -12.19
CA VAL A 165 -11.83 -9.65 -13.27
C VAL A 165 -11.73 -8.22 -12.83
#